data_141db0e69cc70dea9f47a88440009a44
#
_entry.id   141db0e69cc70dea9f47a88440009a44
#
_cell.length_a   1.000
_cell.length_b   1.000
_cell.length_c   1.000
_cell.angle_alpha   90.00
_cell.angle_beta   90.00
_cell.angle_gamma   90.00
#
_symmetry.space_group_name_H-M   'P 1'
#
loop_
_entity.id
_entity.type
_entity.pdbx_description
1 polymer ?
#
loop_
_entity_poly.entity_id
_entity_poly.type
_entity_poly.pdbx_seq_one_letter_code
_entity_poly.pdbx_strand_id
1 'polypeptide(L)'
;AEAFDVAEQMGQVHRLDEICVRNAFLTSSGIPPDRLLFVNLSPQTLDIDAGDGDWLLETSLVSRRPRGQIVIEVTERFGGRMLPVMKRLQTLKDEGFKIALDDIGTGNSGLEMMGRIEADFIKIDRSIVNGAEKQASARAVLTAMALFAEQTGTFVIAEGIEDAEMLQYIQSLAEPEMGMPTVVHGGQGYGLGRPSVEVALDPVWPLD
;
A
#
# COMPACT_ATOMS: atom_id res chain seq x y z
N ALA A 1 8.75 6.95 -11.72
CA ALA A 1 7.92 8.13 -12.04
C ALA A 1 7.90 8.39 -13.55
N GLU A 2 8.99 8.80 -14.19
CA GLU A 2 9.00 9.21 -15.62
C GLU A 2 8.35 8.21 -16.60
N ALA A 3 8.56 6.90 -16.43
CA ALA A 3 7.98 5.89 -17.32
C ALA A 3 6.44 5.84 -17.20
N PHE A 4 5.90 6.02 -16.00
CA PHE A 4 4.45 6.07 -15.77
C PHE A 4 3.85 7.36 -16.31
N ASP A 5 4.54 8.51 -16.19
CA ASP A 5 4.09 9.78 -16.76
C ASP A 5 3.98 9.70 -18.30
N VAL A 6 4.96 9.06 -18.95
CA VAL A 6 4.92 8.80 -20.40
C VAL A 6 3.81 7.81 -20.76
N ALA A 7 3.67 6.73 -19.99
CA ALA A 7 2.63 5.74 -20.24
C ALA A 7 1.22 6.33 -20.09
N GLU A 8 1.01 7.24 -19.14
CA GLU A 8 -0.25 7.96 -18.95
C GLU A 8 -0.56 8.85 -20.16
N GLN A 9 0.41 9.64 -20.63
CA GLN A 9 0.25 10.47 -21.85
C GLN A 9 -0.08 9.64 -23.08
N MET A 10 0.40 8.40 -23.14
CA MET A 10 0.17 7.47 -24.25
C MET A 10 -1.07 6.58 -24.06
N GLY A 11 -1.77 6.64 -22.92
CA GLY A 11 -2.87 5.74 -22.59
C GLY A 11 -2.44 4.27 -22.44
N GLN A 12 -1.18 4.02 -22.02
CA GLN A 12 -0.58 2.69 -21.94
C GLN A 12 -0.23 2.28 -20.49
N VAL A 13 -0.82 2.92 -19.49
CA VAL A 13 -0.54 2.63 -18.07
C VAL A 13 -0.78 1.15 -17.76
N HIS A 14 -1.87 0.57 -18.25
CA HIS A 14 -2.22 -0.84 -18.03
C HIS A 14 -1.15 -1.82 -18.52
N ARG A 15 -0.50 -1.51 -19.66
CA ARG A 15 0.59 -2.37 -20.18
C ARG A 15 1.84 -2.25 -19.35
N LEU A 16 2.12 -1.06 -18.82
CA LEU A 16 3.26 -0.85 -17.94
C LEU A 16 3.03 -1.57 -16.61
N ASP A 17 1.84 -1.46 -16.03
CA ASP A 17 1.46 -2.20 -14.83
C ASP A 17 1.61 -3.70 -15.03
N GLU A 18 1.10 -4.26 -16.14
CA GLU A 18 1.24 -5.68 -16.46
C GLU A 18 2.71 -6.12 -16.48
N ILE A 19 3.58 -5.34 -17.12
CA ILE A 19 5.02 -5.62 -17.19
C ILE A 19 5.64 -5.57 -15.78
N CYS A 20 5.33 -4.55 -15.00
CA CYS A 20 5.88 -4.36 -13.66
C CYS A 20 5.45 -5.49 -12.72
N VAL A 21 4.16 -5.79 -12.67
CA VAL A 21 3.61 -6.85 -11.81
C VAL A 21 4.13 -8.22 -12.22
N ARG A 22 4.19 -8.51 -13.52
CA ARG A 22 4.74 -9.77 -14.02
C ARG A 22 6.21 -9.94 -13.62
N ASN A 23 7.01 -8.89 -13.75
CA ASN A 23 8.41 -8.93 -13.33
C ASN A 23 8.53 -9.12 -11.81
N ALA A 24 7.73 -8.42 -11.01
CA ALA A 24 7.69 -8.60 -9.55
C ALA A 24 7.38 -10.06 -9.19
N PHE A 25 6.39 -10.68 -9.84
CA PHE A 25 6.04 -12.07 -9.59
C PHE A 25 7.15 -13.05 -10.00
N LEU A 26 7.78 -12.84 -11.16
CA LEU A 26 8.88 -13.68 -11.64
C LEU A 26 10.12 -13.62 -10.73
N THR A 27 10.40 -12.42 -10.17
CA THR A 27 11.58 -12.20 -9.32
C THR A 27 11.33 -12.49 -7.84
N SER A 28 10.06 -12.64 -7.44
CA SER A 28 9.68 -12.86 -6.03
C SER A 28 10.03 -14.23 -5.46
N SER A 29 10.58 -15.15 -6.26
CA SER A 29 10.93 -16.50 -5.82
C SER A 29 11.98 -16.55 -4.72
N GLY A 30 12.81 -15.50 -4.60
CA GLY A 30 13.80 -15.33 -3.52
C GLY A 30 13.21 -14.81 -2.19
N ILE A 31 11.96 -14.33 -2.21
CA ILE A 31 11.30 -13.82 -1.01
C ILE A 31 10.70 -15.00 -0.22
N PRO A 32 10.96 -15.12 1.10
CA PRO A 32 10.39 -16.18 1.91
C PRO A 32 8.88 -16.28 1.79
N PRO A 33 8.30 -17.51 1.84
CA PRO A 33 6.88 -17.71 1.61
C PRO A 33 5.99 -17.17 2.74
N ASP A 34 6.54 -16.82 3.88
CA ASP A 34 5.86 -16.18 5.02
C ASP A 34 5.80 -14.65 4.91
N ARG A 35 6.44 -14.05 3.90
CA ARG A 35 6.46 -12.61 3.67
C ARG A 35 5.41 -12.20 2.66
N LEU A 36 4.81 -11.04 2.88
CA LEU A 36 3.88 -10.43 1.92
C LEU A 36 4.66 -9.79 0.76
N LEU A 37 4.10 -9.90 -0.43
CA LEU A 37 4.58 -9.24 -1.63
C LEU A 37 3.60 -8.13 -1.99
N PHE A 38 4.03 -6.89 -1.85
CA PHE A 38 3.27 -5.72 -2.25
C PHE A 38 3.56 -5.38 -3.72
N VAL A 39 2.52 -5.13 -4.49
CA VAL A 39 2.61 -4.74 -5.90
C VAL A 39 1.67 -3.58 -6.20
N ASN A 40 2.21 -2.52 -6.76
CA ASN A 40 1.45 -1.35 -7.15
C ASN A 40 0.61 -1.64 -8.40
N LEU A 41 -0.63 -1.16 -8.40
CA LEU A 41 -1.52 -1.23 -9.53
C LEU A 41 -2.25 0.11 -9.71
N SER A 42 -2.14 0.68 -10.89
CA SER A 42 -2.76 1.97 -11.18
C SER A 42 -4.29 1.85 -11.21
N PRO A 43 -5.02 2.82 -10.66
CA PRO A 43 -6.48 2.83 -10.73
C PRO A 43 -7.02 2.75 -12.17
N GLN A 44 -6.30 3.32 -13.14
CA GLN A 44 -6.64 3.24 -14.57
C GLN A 44 -6.65 1.79 -15.07
N THR A 45 -5.73 0.97 -14.57
CA THR A 45 -5.66 -0.47 -14.90
C THR A 45 -6.83 -1.24 -14.29
N LEU A 46 -7.24 -0.87 -13.09
CA LEU A 46 -8.40 -1.46 -12.42
C LEU A 46 -9.74 -1.06 -13.05
N ASP A 47 -9.80 0.11 -13.71
CA ASP A 47 -11.00 0.60 -14.41
C ASP A 47 -11.21 -0.07 -15.77
N ILE A 48 -10.23 -0.77 -16.29
CA ILE A 48 -10.36 -1.53 -17.55
C ILE A 48 -11.11 -2.83 -17.26
N ASP A 49 -12.19 -3.04 -18.01
CA ASP A 49 -12.93 -4.29 -17.93
C ASP A 49 -12.01 -5.46 -18.31
N ALA A 50 -11.85 -6.41 -17.41
CA ALA A 50 -11.10 -7.62 -17.70
C ALA A 50 -11.91 -8.41 -18.77
N GLY A 51 -11.57 -8.19 -20.04
CA GLY A 51 -12.15 -8.92 -21.16
C GLY A 51 -11.97 -10.45 -21.02
N ASP A 52 -11.69 -11.15 -22.09
CA ASP A 52 -11.60 -12.62 -22.14
C ASP A 52 -10.39 -13.24 -21.36
N GLY A 53 -10.05 -12.71 -20.22
CA GLY A 53 -8.99 -13.24 -19.34
C GLY A 53 -8.51 -12.19 -18.34
N ASP A 54 -8.39 -12.62 -17.08
CA ASP A 54 -7.85 -11.79 -16.03
C ASP A 54 -6.33 -11.99 -15.95
N TRP A 55 -5.58 -11.14 -16.68
CA TRP A 55 -4.12 -11.22 -16.73
C TRP A 55 -3.47 -11.23 -15.34
N LEU A 56 -4.07 -10.53 -14.36
CA LEU A 56 -3.53 -10.47 -12.99
C LEU A 56 -3.69 -11.82 -12.29
N LEU A 57 -4.85 -12.46 -12.43
CA LEU A 57 -5.09 -13.79 -11.89
C LEU A 57 -4.17 -14.82 -12.55
N GLU A 58 -4.07 -14.80 -13.88
CA GLU A 58 -3.18 -15.69 -14.62
C GLU A 58 -1.70 -15.48 -14.25
N THR A 59 -1.27 -14.22 -14.19
CA THR A 59 0.11 -13.87 -13.86
C THR A 59 0.43 -14.20 -12.40
N SER A 60 -0.52 -14.12 -11.48
CA SER A 60 -0.30 -14.49 -10.08
C SER A 60 0.12 -15.95 -9.91
N LEU A 61 -0.28 -16.85 -10.82
CA LEU A 61 0.12 -18.25 -10.81
C LEU A 61 1.64 -18.43 -11.03
N VAL A 62 2.27 -17.49 -11.76
CA VAL A 62 3.71 -17.51 -12.03
C VAL A 62 4.52 -17.26 -10.76
N SER A 63 4.00 -16.48 -9.83
CA SER A 63 4.67 -16.16 -8.56
C SER A 63 4.85 -17.38 -7.67
N ARG A 64 4.05 -18.45 -7.87
CA ARG A 64 3.93 -19.61 -6.98
C ARG A 64 3.59 -19.26 -5.53
N ARG A 65 3.15 -18.02 -5.27
CA ARG A 65 2.69 -17.56 -3.96
C ARG A 65 1.20 -17.76 -3.81
N PRO A 66 0.71 -18.14 -2.62
CA PRO A 66 -0.71 -18.01 -2.31
C PRO A 66 -1.16 -16.56 -2.51
N ARG A 67 -2.32 -16.35 -3.11
CA ARG A 67 -2.86 -14.99 -3.35
C ARG A 67 -2.98 -14.18 -2.06
N GLY A 68 -3.29 -14.83 -0.92
CA GLY A 68 -3.31 -14.19 0.40
C GLY A 68 -1.95 -13.64 0.89
N GLN A 69 -0.87 -13.89 0.16
CA GLN A 69 0.45 -13.30 0.39
C GLN A 69 0.82 -12.24 -0.65
N ILE A 70 -0.09 -11.90 -1.55
CA ILE A 70 0.06 -10.82 -2.52
C ILE A 70 -0.87 -9.70 -2.11
N VAL A 71 -0.30 -8.51 -1.95
CA VAL A 71 -1.02 -7.28 -1.59
C VAL A 71 -1.03 -6.37 -2.81
N ILE A 72 -2.21 -6.00 -3.27
CA ILE A 72 -2.40 -5.04 -4.35
C ILE A 72 -2.48 -3.64 -3.74
N GLU A 73 -1.50 -2.80 -4.05
CA GLU A 73 -1.45 -1.40 -3.60
C GLU A 73 -2.13 -0.50 -4.63
N VAL A 74 -3.05 0.34 -4.17
CA VAL A 74 -3.80 1.27 -5.01
C VAL A 74 -3.80 2.65 -4.36
N THR A 75 -3.33 3.65 -5.10
CA THR A 75 -3.33 5.04 -4.63
C THR A 75 -4.73 5.64 -4.62
N GLU A 76 -4.98 6.56 -3.66
CA GLU A 76 -6.21 7.36 -3.64
C GLU A 76 -6.27 8.41 -4.75
N ARG A 77 -5.14 8.70 -5.40
CA ARG A 77 -5.00 9.75 -6.42
C ARG A 77 -5.38 9.24 -7.80
N PHE A 78 -6.65 9.33 -8.15
CA PHE A 78 -7.04 9.07 -9.53
C PHE A 78 -8.20 9.95 -9.97
N GLY A 79 -8.18 10.34 -11.24
CA GLY A 79 -9.21 11.14 -11.88
C GLY A 79 -10.29 10.32 -12.60
N GLY A 80 -10.34 9.00 -12.36
CA GLY A 80 -11.19 8.07 -13.08
C GLY A 80 -12.53 7.76 -12.42
N ARG A 81 -13.13 6.67 -12.84
CA ARG A 81 -14.42 6.19 -12.31
C ARG A 81 -14.23 5.34 -11.06
N MET A 82 -14.62 5.85 -9.90
CA MET A 82 -14.47 5.17 -8.61
C MET A 82 -15.16 3.80 -8.56
N LEU A 83 -16.41 3.71 -9.02
CA LEU A 83 -17.20 2.49 -8.88
C LEU A 83 -16.63 1.26 -9.58
N PRO A 84 -16.13 1.32 -10.83
CA PRO A 84 -15.44 0.18 -11.45
C PRO A 84 -14.21 -0.27 -10.69
N VAL A 85 -13.37 0.68 -10.22
CA VAL A 85 -12.17 0.39 -9.43
C VAL A 85 -12.54 -0.37 -8.15
N MET A 86 -13.52 0.13 -7.40
CA MET A 86 -14.00 -0.54 -6.18
C MET A 86 -14.52 -1.94 -6.45
N LYS A 87 -15.33 -2.11 -7.51
CA LYS A 87 -15.84 -3.43 -7.89
C LYS A 87 -14.70 -4.39 -8.23
N ARG A 88 -13.70 -3.89 -8.95
CA ARG A 88 -12.52 -4.68 -9.29
C ARG A 88 -11.71 -5.08 -8.07
N LEU A 89 -11.48 -4.17 -7.13
CA LEU A 89 -10.78 -4.47 -5.88
C LEU A 89 -11.53 -5.50 -5.05
N GLN A 90 -12.88 -5.41 -4.99
CA GLN A 90 -13.69 -6.42 -4.32
C GLN A 90 -13.54 -7.80 -4.99
N THR A 91 -13.56 -7.87 -6.32
CA THR A 91 -13.33 -9.13 -7.05
C THR A 91 -11.95 -9.72 -6.72
N LEU A 92 -10.89 -8.90 -6.69
CA LEU A 92 -9.54 -9.36 -6.32
C LEU A 92 -9.49 -9.88 -4.88
N LYS A 93 -10.20 -9.22 -3.97
CA LYS A 93 -10.31 -9.67 -2.59
C LYS A 93 -11.04 -11.01 -2.48
N ASP A 94 -12.14 -11.19 -3.20
CA ASP A 94 -12.89 -12.45 -3.26
C ASP A 94 -12.04 -13.58 -3.85
N GLU A 95 -11.11 -13.27 -4.75
CA GLU A 95 -10.11 -14.18 -5.30
C GLU A 95 -8.94 -14.47 -4.36
N GLY A 96 -8.92 -13.83 -3.18
CA GLY A 96 -7.99 -14.09 -2.10
C GLY A 96 -6.76 -13.19 -2.05
N PHE A 97 -6.68 -12.13 -2.86
CA PHE A 97 -5.66 -11.10 -2.71
C PHE A 97 -5.94 -10.22 -1.50
N LYS A 98 -4.88 -9.61 -0.96
CA LYS A 98 -4.99 -8.54 0.01
C LYS A 98 -4.96 -7.18 -0.70
N ILE A 99 -5.59 -6.19 -0.09
CA ILE A 99 -5.69 -4.84 -0.64
C ILE A 99 -5.02 -3.86 0.31
N ALA A 100 -4.18 -2.98 -0.24
CA ALA A 100 -3.60 -1.83 0.43
C ALA A 100 -4.07 -0.53 -0.24
N LEU A 101 -4.57 0.40 0.54
CA LEU A 101 -4.81 1.78 0.10
C LEU A 101 -3.57 2.60 0.37
N ASP A 102 -3.02 3.19 -0.70
CA ASP A 102 -1.75 3.90 -0.68
C ASP A 102 -1.92 5.42 -0.73
N ASP A 103 -0.95 6.17 -0.22
CA ASP A 103 -0.92 7.64 -0.16
C ASP A 103 -2.11 8.29 0.59
N ILE A 104 -2.75 7.57 1.52
CA ILE A 104 -3.95 8.06 2.21
C ILE A 104 -3.64 9.35 2.98
N GLY A 105 -4.49 10.35 2.72
CA GLY A 105 -4.44 11.68 3.36
C GLY A 105 -3.89 12.80 2.48
N THR A 106 -3.52 12.51 1.23
CA THR A 106 -2.98 13.50 0.28
C THR A 106 -3.98 13.91 -0.80
N GLY A 107 -5.05 13.14 -1.00
CA GLY A 107 -6.09 13.37 -1.99
C GLY A 107 -7.48 13.56 -1.40
N ASN A 108 -8.48 13.59 -2.27
CA ASN A 108 -9.88 13.82 -1.87
C ASN A 108 -10.71 12.54 -1.76
N SER A 109 -10.16 11.40 -2.19
CA SER A 109 -10.91 10.13 -2.32
C SER A 109 -10.65 9.14 -1.18
N GLY A 110 -9.65 9.37 -0.34
CA GLY A 110 -9.19 8.42 0.69
C GLY A 110 -10.29 7.99 1.66
N LEU A 111 -11.03 8.93 2.24
CA LEU A 111 -12.12 8.62 3.15
C LEU A 111 -13.25 7.84 2.46
N GLU A 112 -13.56 8.15 1.19
CA GLU A 112 -14.56 7.41 0.44
C GLU A 112 -14.10 5.99 0.14
N MET A 113 -12.83 5.82 -0.25
CA MET A 113 -12.23 4.50 -0.47
C MET A 113 -12.19 3.69 0.82
N MET A 114 -11.72 4.27 1.93
CA MET A 114 -11.70 3.63 3.24
C MET A 114 -13.09 3.18 3.69
N GLY A 115 -14.12 3.99 3.44
CA GLY A 115 -15.49 3.67 3.83
C GLY A 115 -16.18 2.61 2.95
N ARG A 116 -15.64 2.31 1.77
CA ARG A 116 -16.26 1.39 0.80
C ARG A 116 -15.43 0.15 0.49
N ILE A 117 -14.12 0.19 0.72
CA ILE A 117 -13.20 -0.92 0.47
C ILE A 117 -12.76 -1.47 1.83
N GLU A 118 -13.03 -2.73 2.06
CA GLU A 118 -12.48 -3.45 3.21
C GLU A 118 -11.00 -3.73 2.97
N ALA A 119 -10.15 -2.70 3.09
CA ALA A 119 -8.72 -2.83 2.90
C ALA A 119 -8.06 -3.61 4.04
N ASP A 120 -7.07 -4.43 3.71
CA ASP A 120 -6.22 -5.11 4.68
C ASP A 120 -5.16 -4.17 5.26
N PHE A 121 -4.70 -3.20 4.44
CA PHE A 121 -3.68 -2.22 4.79
C PHE A 121 -4.09 -0.83 4.38
N ILE A 122 -3.68 0.15 5.19
CA ILE A 122 -3.72 1.57 4.86
C ILE A 122 -2.31 2.10 5.05
N LYS A 123 -1.76 2.74 4.01
CA LYS A 123 -0.45 3.39 4.03
C LYS A 123 -0.66 4.90 4.16
N ILE A 124 -0.13 5.47 5.23
CA ILE A 124 -0.27 6.89 5.53
C ILE A 124 0.93 7.63 4.95
N ASP A 125 0.63 8.60 4.08
CA ASP A 125 1.66 9.41 3.42
C ASP A 125 2.55 10.14 4.43
N ARG A 126 3.82 10.27 4.09
CA ARG A 126 4.83 10.93 4.94
C ARG A 126 4.47 12.36 5.34
N SER A 127 3.69 13.08 4.54
CA SER A 127 3.30 14.46 4.89
C SER A 127 2.42 14.53 6.13
N ILE A 128 1.54 13.54 6.32
CA ILE A 128 0.71 13.40 7.52
C ILE A 128 1.59 12.97 8.71
N VAL A 129 2.44 11.96 8.48
CA VAL A 129 3.32 11.42 9.52
C VAL A 129 4.27 12.50 10.04
N ASN A 130 4.99 13.20 9.15
CA ASN A 130 5.89 14.31 9.50
C ASN A 130 5.17 15.50 10.13
N GLY A 131 3.94 15.74 9.71
CA GLY A 131 3.13 16.82 10.27
C GLY A 131 2.67 16.55 11.71
N ALA A 132 2.47 15.30 12.06
CA ALA A 132 1.83 14.92 13.33
C ALA A 132 2.66 15.27 14.57
N GLU A 133 3.98 15.26 14.47
CA GLU A 133 4.85 15.72 15.54
C GLU A 133 4.61 17.20 15.91
N LYS A 134 4.35 18.04 14.91
CA LYS A 134 4.31 19.51 15.04
C LYS A 134 2.91 20.10 14.99
N GLN A 135 1.94 19.41 14.39
CA GLN A 135 0.62 19.94 14.09
C GLN A 135 -0.49 19.09 14.72
N ALA A 136 -1.30 19.71 15.55
CA ALA A 136 -2.44 19.05 16.21
C ALA A 136 -3.46 18.46 15.20
N SER A 137 -3.64 19.10 14.03
CA SER A 137 -4.53 18.60 12.98
C SER A 137 -4.02 17.30 12.36
N ALA A 138 -2.72 17.19 12.09
CA ALA A 138 -2.13 15.95 11.57
C ALA A 138 -2.20 14.82 12.62
N ARG A 139 -1.95 15.11 13.89
CA ARG A 139 -2.17 14.13 14.97
C ARG A 139 -3.62 13.66 15.04
N ALA A 140 -4.59 14.56 14.90
CA ALA A 140 -6.01 14.21 14.90
C ALA A 140 -6.37 13.28 13.73
N VAL A 141 -5.77 13.49 12.54
CA VAL A 141 -5.92 12.57 11.38
C VAL A 141 -5.36 11.20 11.70
N LEU A 142 -4.14 11.11 12.24
CA LEU A 142 -3.55 9.83 12.63
C LEU A 142 -4.42 9.10 13.67
N THR A 143 -4.92 9.82 14.69
CA THR A 143 -5.82 9.22 15.69
C THR A 143 -7.11 8.69 15.06
N ALA A 144 -7.70 9.43 14.12
CA ALA A 144 -8.90 8.98 13.40
C ALA A 144 -8.62 7.73 12.57
N MET A 145 -7.45 7.64 11.91
CA MET A 145 -7.02 6.45 11.17
C MET A 145 -6.78 5.26 12.09
N ALA A 146 -6.21 5.48 13.28
CA ALA A 146 -6.02 4.44 14.29
C ALA A 146 -7.37 3.86 14.76
N LEU A 147 -8.33 4.72 15.07
CA LEU A 147 -9.68 4.30 15.46
C LEU A 147 -10.38 3.53 14.33
N PHE A 148 -10.24 3.99 13.09
CA PHE A 148 -10.76 3.27 11.93
C PHE A 148 -10.13 1.88 11.82
N ALA A 149 -8.80 1.79 11.91
CA ALA A 149 -8.06 0.55 11.82
C ALA A 149 -8.47 -0.45 12.93
N GLU A 150 -8.64 0.01 14.16
CA GLU A 150 -9.13 -0.81 15.27
C GLU A 150 -10.52 -1.37 15.01
N GLN A 151 -11.43 -0.55 14.47
CA GLN A 151 -12.82 -0.96 14.21
C GLN A 151 -12.96 -1.91 13.02
N THR A 152 -12.06 -1.83 12.05
CA THR A 152 -12.10 -2.60 10.79
C THR A 152 -11.13 -3.78 10.76
N GLY A 153 -10.16 -3.84 11.68
CA GLY A 153 -9.08 -4.81 11.67
C GLY A 153 -8.03 -4.53 10.58
N THR A 154 -7.95 -3.29 10.08
CA THR A 154 -7.01 -2.87 9.05
C THR A 154 -5.64 -2.57 9.66
N PHE A 155 -4.55 -2.94 8.99
CA PHE A 155 -3.19 -2.59 9.39
C PHE A 155 -2.79 -1.21 8.87
N VAL A 156 -2.24 -0.37 9.73
CA VAL A 156 -1.72 0.96 9.38
C VAL A 156 -0.22 0.91 9.21
N ILE A 157 0.28 1.38 8.05
CA ILE A 157 1.69 1.49 7.71
C ILE A 157 2.03 2.98 7.55
N ALA A 158 3.03 3.46 8.30
CA ALA A 158 3.56 4.81 8.14
C ALA A 158 4.63 4.82 7.04
N GLU A 159 4.52 5.76 6.11
CA GLU A 159 5.48 5.90 5.01
C GLU A 159 6.50 7.00 5.22
N GLY A 160 7.60 6.92 4.47
CA GLY A 160 8.61 7.96 4.39
C GLY A 160 9.47 8.09 5.63
N ILE A 161 9.74 6.99 6.33
CA ILE A 161 10.69 6.96 7.44
C ILE A 161 12.10 7.11 6.86
N GLU A 162 12.72 8.30 7.04
CA GLU A 162 14.00 8.64 6.43
C GLU A 162 15.16 8.66 7.43
N ASP A 163 14.89 8.86 8.72
CA ASP A 163 15.87 8.99 9.78
C ASP A 163 15.45 8.36 11.11
N ALA A 164 16.37 8.38 12.06
CA ALA A 164 16.20 7.81 13.38
C ALA A 164 15.15 8.51 14.24
N GLU A 165 15.09 9.83 14.15
CA GLU A 165 14.16 10.65 14.94
C GLU A 165 12.72 10.32 14.55
N MET A 166 12.48 10.24 13.25
CA MET A 166 11.18 9.86 12.72
C MET A 166 10.81 8.42 13.09
N LEU A 167 11.77 7.49 13.03
CA LEU A 167 11.51 6.11 13.45
C LEU A 167 11.13 6.03 14.92
N GLN A 168 11.83 6.73 15.82
CA GLN A 168 11.49 6.78 17.24
C GLN A 168 10.10 7.35 17.47
N TYR A 169 9.74 8.40 16.73
CA TYR A 169 8.39 8.96 16.79
C TYR A 169 7.33 7.93 16.34
N ILE A 170 7.55 7.24 15.22
CA ILE A 170 6.63 6.19 14.73
C ILE A 170 6.54 5.04 15.72
N GLN A 171 7.64 4.61 16.32
CA GLN A 171 7.64 3.58 17.36
C GLN A 171 6.83 4.00 18.59
N SER A 172 6.90 5.27 18.98
CA SER A 172 6.06 5.79 20.07
C SER A 172 4.56 5.74 19.75
N LEU A 173 4.19 5.84 18.48
CA LEU A 173 2.80 5.70 18.03
C LEU A 173 2.33 4.22 17.92
N ALA A 174 3.26 3.28 17.87
CA ALA A 174 2.97 1.85 17.87
C ALA A 174 2.70 1.29 19.28
N GLU A 175 3.11 2.02 20.33
CA GLU A 175 2.81 1.67 21.71
C GLU A 175 1.47 2.26 22.12
N PRO A 176 0.45 1.45 22.44
CA PRO A 176 -0.85 1.97 22.84
C PRO A 176 -0.74 2.69 24.19
N GLU A 177 -1.06 3.97 24.22
CA GLU A 177 -1.34 4.65 25.47
C GLU A 177 -2.61 4.08 26.12
N MET A 178 -2.70 4.15 27.45
CA MET A 178 -3.79 3.55 28.20
C MET A 178 -5.16 4.02 27.69
N GLY A 179 -5.90 3.15 27.00
CA GLY A 179 -7.23 3.44 26.44
C GLY A 179 -7.23 4.03 25.03
N MET A 180 -6.07 4.12 24.36
CA MET A 180 -5.96 4.53 22.96
C MET A 180 -5.54 3.34 22.09
N PRO A 181 -6.04 3.23 20.85
CA PRO A 181 -5.61 2.18 19.92
C PRO A 181 -4.17 2.38 19.47
N THR A 182 -3.52 1.31 19.04
CA THR A 182 -2.26 1.40 18.30
C THR A 182 -2.46 2.21 17.02
N VAL A 183 -1.70 3.28 16.86
CA VAL A 183 -1.86 4.19 15.71
C VAL A 183 -1.18 3.63 14.46
N VAL A 184 -0.01 3.01 14.62
CA VAL A 184 0.81 2.50 13.52
C VAL A 184 1.23 1.07 13.83
N HIS A 185 1.05 0.17 12.85
CA HIS A 185 1.39 -1.24 12.96
C HIS A 185 2.69 -1.61 12.25
N GLY A 186 3.13 -0.76 11.31
CA GLY A 186 4.35 -0.96 10.55
C GLY A 186 4.88 0.33 9.94
N GLY A 187 6.10 0.27 9.41
CA GLY A 187 6.73 1.42 8.79
C GLY A 187 7.47 1.07 7.50
N GLN A 188 7.56 2.05 6.60
CA GLN A 188 8.28 1.97 5.33
C GLN A 188 9.05 3.26 5.09
N GLY A 189 10.27 3.15 4.55
CA GLY A 189 11.05 4.33 4.18
C GLY A 189 12.52 4.03 3.94
N TYR A 190 13.23 5.00 3.37
CA TYR A 190 14.65 4.84 3.05
C TYR A 190 15.57 4.73 4.28
N GLY A 191 15.11 5.20 5.44
CA GLY A 191 15.78 4.97 6.71
C GLY A 191 15.76 3.51 7.16
N LEU A 192 14.78 2.73 6.71
CA LEU A 192 14.65 1.30 7.02
C LEU A 192 15.31 0.41 5.96
N GLY A 193 15.49 0.91 4.75
CA GLY A 193 16.11 0.21 3.64
C GLY A 193 15.82 0.85 2.30
N ARG A 194 16.80 0.87 1.42
CA ARG A 194 16.62 1.34 0.05
C ARG A 194 16.24 0.17 -0.86
N PRO A 195 15.49 0.43 -1.93
CA PRO A 195 15.23 -0.60 -2.94
C PRO A 195 16.53 -1.23 -3.43
N SER A 196 16.58 -2.56 -3.46
CA SER A 196 17.72 -3.31 -3.97
C SER A 196 17.26 -4.52 -4.77
N VAL A 197 18.16 -5.07 -5.60
CA VAL A 197 17.89 -6.30 -6.36
C VAL A 197 17.93 -7.52 -5.43
N GLU A 198 18.73 -7.45 -4.38
CA GLU A 198 18.83 -8.49 -3.37
C GLU A 198 17.79 -8.27 -2.28
N VAL A 199 17.08 -9.32 -1.91
CA VAL A 199 16.10 -9.27 -0.83
C VAL A 199 16.84 -9.20 0.50
N ALA A 200 16.66 -8.12 1.23
CA ALA A 200 17.11 -8.03 2.61
C ALA A 200 16.20 -8.90 3.49
N LEU A 201 16.70 -10.04 3.93
CA LEU A 201 15.93 -10.99 4.76
C LEU A 201 15.87 -10.56 6.23
N ASP A 202 16.91 -9.90 6.69
CA ASP A 202 17.01 -9.32 8.03
C ASP A 202 17.04 -7.81 7.89
N PRO A 203 15.96 -7.08 8.28
CA PRO A 203 16.02 -5.64 8.33
C PRO A 203 17.09 -5.24 9.36
N VAL A 204 18.22 -4.76 8.89
CA VAL A 204 19.17 -4.08 9.74
C VAL A 204 18.51 -2.76 10.11
N TRP A 205 18.08 -2.63 11.34
CA TRP A 205 17.66 -1.34 11.87
C TRP A 205 18.89 -0.44 11.85
N PRO A 206 18.94 0.63 11.04
CA PRO A 206 20.16 1.41 10.83
C PRO A 206 20.53 2.32 12.00
N LEU A 207 20.12 1.98 13.20
CA LEU A 207 20.09 2.90 14.32
C LEU A 207 20.85 2.36 15.54
N ASP A 208 22.12 2.03 15.34
CA ASP A 208 23.11 2.10 16.42
C ASP A 208 23.88 3.42 16.33
#